data_035b7a7c884d3ed47ad187de20093b4d
#
_entry.id   035b7a7c884d3ed47ad187de20093b4d
#
_cell.length_a   1.000
_cell.length_b   1.000
_cell.length_c   1.000
_cell.angle_alpha   90.00
_cell.angle_beta   90.00
_cell.angle_gamma   90.00
#
_symmetry.space_group_name_H-M   'P 1'
#
loop_
_entity.id
_entity.type
_entity.pdbx_description
1 polymer ?
#
loop_
_entity_poly.entity_id
_entity_poly.type
_entity_poly.pdbx_seq_one_letter_code
_entity_poly.pdbx_strand_id
1 'polypeptide(L)'
;MRPFHVTRRPARAAGAALLAAGLLGGCSTSTLEINDPDVLNVTDYTTAAGATPLRLGVIQDFQNVYSGNASLENVIVVSGNVSDEMYSTDTFDDRLFPNQRAMNENLPALDGFYRNMHRARSGASRAIAVLKKVAPTPAQNIGELYAIRGYTENFFAELYCSGVPFSEDTDAGTEFGEPQTTAAIYTRALASLDSGLASAGTDARVQNIARIGRGRVLLNQGKFAEAAAAVASVPTSFNWITAHSTSSGRQENGMWNALTVANSRYAIVNNEGTNGLTWLRTPADPRIPWVPSTRTGFNGSSRNLPTQLKYDRTTGAVVASGLEARLIELEARLRGATQADRDAVFAGLNALRAGNTPAIAPLAGTAPTDQATAVSQFFEERAIWLYLTGHRLGDLRRLIRQYGRTANTVFPTGNLPSPLAGVYGNDVNLPIPFDERNNPKFNGCLDRNP
;
A
#
# COMPACT_ATOMS: atom_id res chain seq x y z
N MET A 1 10.08 84.64 -53.86
CA MET A 1 9.63 83.54 -53.01
C MET A 1 10.69 82.48 -53.06
N ARG A 2 11.43 82.18 -51.98
CA ARG A 2 12.47 81.20 -51.93
C ARG A 2 11.92 80.01 -51.14
N PRO A 3 12.11 78.70 -51.53
CA PRO A 3 11.70 77.59 -50.75
C PRO A 3 12.70 77.25 -49.67
N PHE A 4 12.21 76.93 -48.49
CA PHE A 4 13.01 76.47 -47.34
C PHE A 4 13.29 74.96 -47.51
N HIS A 5 14.57 74.57 -47.49
CA HIS A 5 15.00 73.15 -47.36
C HIS A 5 15.08 72.78 -45.88
N VAL A 6 14.29 71.78 -45.46
CA VAL A 6 14.41 71.18 -44.15
C VAL A 6 15.32 69.98 -44.28
N THR A 7 16.52 70.06 -43.72
CA THR A 7 17.41 68.88 -43.56
C THR A 7 17.02 68.12 -42.34
N ARG A 8 16.54 66.88 -42.57
CA ARG A 8 16.27 65.94 -41.48
C ARG A 8 17.56 65.31 -40.96
N ARG A 9 17.85 65.46 -39.66
CA ARG A 9 19.00 64.90 -38.97
C ARG A 9 18.94 63.40 -38.79
N PRO A 10 19.99 62.61 -39.07
CA PRO A 10 19.98 61.08 -38.95
C PRO A 10 20.18 60.60 -37.51
N ALA A 11 20.16 61.43 -36.49
CA ALA A 11 20.47 61.03 -35.09
C ALA A 11 19.39 60.29 -34.38
N ARG A 12 18.13 60.23 -34.92
CA ARG A 12 17.03 59.49 -34.28
C ARG A 12 16.93 58.01 -34.69
N ALA A 13 17.53 57.61 -35.80
CA ALA A 13 17.53 56.23 -36.27
C ALA A 13 18.58 55.38 -35.56
N ALA A 14 19.71 55.94 -35.15
CA ALA A 14 20.78 55.22 -34.43
C ALA A 14 20.39 54.85 -32.98
N GLY A 15 19.60 55.72 -32.30
CA GLY A 15 19.14 55.44 -30.93
C GLY A 15 18.10 54.32 -30.84
N ALA A 16 17.23 54.18 -31.86
CA ALA A 16 16.22 53.11 -31.91
C ALA A 16 16.83 51.74 -32.22
N ALA A 17 17.89 51.68 -33.04
CA ALA A 17 18.60 50.43 -33.34
C ALA A 17 19.42 49.87 -32.15
N LEU A 18 20.00 50.77 -31.33
CA LEU A 18 20.71 50.38 -30.10
C LEU A 18 19.76 49.89 -28.98
N LEU A 19 18.55 50.43 -28.85
CA LEU A 19 17.55 49.94 -27.92
C LEU A 19 16.95 48.59 -28.35
N ALA A 20 16.77 48.34 -29.65
CA ALA A 20 16.29 47.07 -30.17
C ALA A 20 17.34 45.94 -30.03
N ALA A 21 18.65 46.25 -30.18
CA ALA A 21 19.72 45.28 -29.96
C ALA A 21 19.92 44.91 -28.48
N GLY A 22 19.63 45.83 -27.53
CA GLY A 22 19.67 45.56 -26.09
C GLY A 22 18.55 44.68 -25.59
N LEU A 23 17.40 44.64 -26.28
CA LEU A 23 16.26 43.78 -25.94
C LEU A 23 16.39 42.35 -26.47
N LEU A 24 17.24 42.09 -27.47
CA LEU A 24 17.49 40.76 -28.01
C LEU A 24 18.61 39.98 -27.30
N GLY A 25 19.43 40.66 -26.48
CA GLY A 25 20.50 40.03 -25.69
C GLY A 25 20.07 39.47 -24.32
N GLY A 26 18.80 39.66 -23.92
CA GLY A 26 18.31 39.29 -22.59
C GLY A 26 17.74 37.88 -22.46
N CYS A 27 17.60 37.13 -23.57
CA CYS A 27 17.14 35.76 -23.53
C CYS A 27 18.32 34.80 -23.63
N SER A 28 19.19 34.74 -22.61
CA SER A 28 20.01 33.55 -22.43
C SER A 28 19.13 32.46 -21.84
N THR A 29 19.04 31.31 -22.48
CA THR A 29 18.30 30.15 -21.99
C THR A 29 18.76 29.70 -20.62
N SER A 30 19.96 30.08 -20.18
CA SER A 30 20.50 29.79 -18.83
C SER A 30 19.86 30.59 -17.69
N THR A 31 19.15 31.69 -17.96
CA THR A 31 18.43 32.46 -16.93
C THR A 31 17.07 31.88 -16.57
N LEU A 32 16.60 30.89 -17.31
CA LEU A 32 15.36 30.13 -17.06
C LEU A 32 15.63 28.75 -16.52
N GLU A 33 16.86 28.32 -16.34
CA GLU A 33 17.20 27.12 -15.58
C GLU A 33 17.00 27.43 -14.10
N ILE A 34 15.77 27.27 -13.65
CA ILE A 34 15.45 27.17 -12.22
C ILE A 34 15.96 25.78 -11.82
N ASN A 35 17.12 25.71 -11.19
CA ASN A 35 17.50 24.54 -10.42
C ASN A 35 16.55 24.45 -9.22
N ASP A 36 15.46 23.75 -9.40
CA ASP A 36 14.57 23.39 -8.29
C ASP A 36 15.34 22.40 -7.42
N PRO A 37 15.73 22.78 -6.19
CA PRO A 37 16.51 21.90 -5.32
C PRO A 37 15.72 20.65 -4.90
N ASP A 38 14.40 20.63 -5.12
CA ASP A 38 13.53 19.50 -4.85
C ASP A 38 13.37 18.55 -6.06
N VAL A 39 13.89 18.93 -7.24
CA VAL A 39 13.88 18.11 -8.47
C VAL A 39 15.30 17.66 -8.79
N LEU A 40 15.55 16.37 -8.61
CA LEU A 40 16.80 15.75 -9.05
C LEU A 40 16.80 15.60 -10.58
N ASN A 41 17.72 16.26 -11.25
CA ASN A 41 17.91 16.11 -12.70
C ASN A 41 18.52 14.74 -13.05
N VAL A 42 18.28 14.24 -14.26
CA VAL A 42 18.80 12.93 -14.71
C VAL A 42 20.32 12.83 -14.56
N THR A 43 21.05 13.93 -14.73
CA THR A 43 22.50 14.01 -14.51
C THR A 43 22.93 13.80 -13.07
N ASP A 44 22.07 14.13 -12.09
CA ASP A 44 22.38 14.00 -10.68
C ASP A 44 22.39 12.52 -10.22
N TYR A 45 21.60 11.68 -10.88
CA TYR A 45 21.51 10.23 -10.60
C TYR A 45 22.75 9.44 -11.07
N THR A 46 23.60 10.02 -11.89
CA THR A 46 24.77 9.32 -12.45
C THR A 46 25.97 9.28 -11.52
N THR A 47 25.85 9.84 -10.31
CA THR A 47 26.92 9.90 -9.31
C THR A 47 26.56 9.12 -8.04
N ALA A 48 27.55 8.67 -7.28
CA ALA A 48 27.35 8.05 -5.98
C ALA A 48 26.62 8.99 -4.98
N ALA A 49 26.84 10.30 -5.09
CA ALA A 49 26.16 11.31 -4.26
C ALA A 49 24.65 11.37 -4.56
N GLY A 50 24.25 11.28 -5.82
CA GLY A 50 22.84 11.27 -6.23
C GLY A 50 22.11 9.94 -5.92
N ALA A 51 22.82 8.85 -5.74
CA ALA A 51 22.24 7.54 -5.45
C ALA A 51 21.52 7.49 -4.09
N THR A 52 22.03 8.19 -3.07
CA THR A 52 21.42 8.22 -1.73
C THR A 52 20.06 8.95 -1.72
N PRO A 53 19.91 10.18 -2.23
CA PRO A 53 18.61 10.83 -2.35
C PRO A 53 17.60 10.02 -3.18
N LEU A 54 18.05 9.40 -4.27
CA LEU A 54 17.19 8.55 -5.10
C LEU A 54 16.62 7.36 -4.30
N ARG A 55 17.46 6.66 -3.53
CA ARG A 55 17.01 5.56 -2.65
C ARG A 55 16.03 6.06 -1.59
N LEU A 56 16.31 7.19 -0.94
CA LEU A 56 15.42 7.75 0.08
C LEU A 56 14.08 8.17 -0.50
N GLY A 57 14.06 8.72 -1.73
CA GLY A 57 12.83 9.02 -2.45
C GLY A 57 11.96 7.80 -2.68
N VAL A 58 12.55 6.65 -3.07
CA VAL A 58 11.81 5.39 -3.22
C VAL A 58 11.24 4.88 -1.90
N ILE A 59 12.00 4.97 -0.80
CA ILE A 59 11.51 4.60 0.53
C ILE A 59 10.32 5.48 0.92
N GLN A 60 10.38 6.78 0.65
CA GLN A 60 9.27 7.70 0.92
C GLN A 60 8.04 7.39 0.06
N ASP A 61 8.21 7.13 -1.23
CA ASP A 61 7.11 6.73 -2.11
C ASP A 61 6.44 5.45 -1.63
N PHE A 62 7.22 4.47 -1.21
CA PHE A 62 6.69 3.23 -0.62
C PHE A 62 5.92 3.48 0.68
N GLN A 63 6.42 4.32 1.58
CA GLN A 63 5.72 4.69 2.81
C GLN A 63 4.38 5.36 2.50
N ASN A 64 4.37 6.27 1.52
CA ASN A 64 3.14 6.94 1.08
C ASN A 64 2.12 5.95 0.52
N VAL A 65 2.58 4.95 -0.24
CA VAL A 65 1.73 3.88 -0.76
C VAL A 65 1.18 3.01 0.36
N TYR A 66 1.99 2.66 1.35
CA TYR A 66 1.61 1.70 2.37
C TYR A 66 0.70 2.29 3.45
N SER A 67 1.12 3.35 4.11
CA SER A 67 0.43 3.97 5.27
C SER A 67 -0.09 5.38 5.02
N GLY A 68 0.15 5.91 3.81
CA GLY A 68 -0.28 7.25 3.42
C GLY A 68 0.56 8.36 4.04
N ASN A 69 0.12 9.56 3.71
CA ASN A 69 0.56 10.83 4.26
C ASN A 69 -0.66 11.75 4.36
N ALA A 70 -0.61 12.99 3.85
CA ALA A 70 -1.80 13.82 3.68
C ALA A 70 -2.80 13.25 2.64
N SER A 71 -2.38 12.32 1.75
CA SER A 71 -3.25 11.52 0.88
C SER A 71 -3.96 10.44 1.69
N LEU A 72 -5.24 10.22 1.40
CA LEU A 72 -6.06 9.30 2.18
C LEU A 72 -5.91 7.84 1.72
N GLU A 73 -5.83 7.62 0.39
CA GLU A 73 -5.79 6.29 -0.18
C GLU A 73 -4.38 5.70 -0.09
N ASN A 74 -4.30 4.57 0.58
CA ASN A 74 -3.09 3.79 0.79
C ASN A 74 -3.46 2.31 0.96
N VAL A 75 -2.50 1.41 0.99
CA VAL A 75 -2.73 -0.05 1.09
C VAL A 75 -3.62 -0.40 2.27
N ILE A 76 -3.38 0.21 3.45
CA ILE A 76 -4.14 -0.12 4.66
C ILE A 76 -5.60 0.35 4.52
N VAL A 77 -5.82 1.60 4.06
CA VAL A 77 -7.17 2.15 3.87
C VAL A 77 -7.92 1.36 2.80
N VAL A 78 -7.31 1.12 1.65
CA VAL A 78 -7.96 0.44 0.54
C VAL A 78 -8.32 -1.01 0.91
N SER A 79 -7.39 -1.74 1.52
CA SER A 79 -7.65 -3.09 2.01
C SER A 79 -8.79 -3.12 3.04
N GLY A 80 -8.76 -2.20 4.00
CA GLY A 80 -9.76 -2.13 5.08
C GLY A 80 -11.15 -1.71 4.60
N ASN A 81 -11.22 -0.78 3.63
CA ASN A 81 -12.48 -0.24 3.11
C ASN A 81 -13.23 -1.24 2.19
N VAL A 82 -12.51 -2.08 1.42
CA VAL A 82 -13.11 -3.13 0.59
C VAL A 82 -13.46 -4.38 1.40
N SER A 83 -12.90 -4.50 2.60
CA SER A 83 -13.17 -5.60 3.53
C SER A 83 -14.15 -5.17 4.64
N ASP A 84 -13.84 -5.45 5.89
CA ASP A 84 -14.70 -5.19 7.06
C ASP A 84 -13.94 -4.49 8.21
N GLU A 85 -12.75 -3.89 7.95
CA GLU A 85 -11.98 -3.18 9.00
C GLU A 85 -12.40 -1.74 9.18
N MET A 86 -12.94 -1.11 8.13
CA MET A 86 -13.41 0.28 8.15
C MET A 86 -14.49 0.50 7.09
N TYR A 87 -15.30 1.53 7.28
CA TYR A 87 -16.28 1.94 6.29
C TYR A 87 -16.10 3.41 5.88
N SER A 88 -16.61 3.75 4.70
CA SER A 88 -16.58 5.12 4.19
C SER A 88 -17.63 5.98 4.87
N THR A 89 -17.21 7.14 5.37
CA THR A 89 -18.09 8.22 5.86
C THR A 89 -18.08 9.40 4.87
N ASP A 90 -17.70 9.14 3.62
CA ASP A 90 -17.59 10.13 2.56
C ASP A 90 -18.93 10.36 1.84
N THR A 91 -18.92 11.31 0.90
CA THR A 91 -20.01 11.60 -0.05
C THR A 91 -19.58 11.36 -1.51
N PHE A 92 -18.31 10.98 -1.73
CA PHE A 92 -17.77 10.73 -3.06
C PHE A 92 -17.76 9.24 -3.39
N ASP A 93 -18.20 8.92 -4.61
CA ASP A 93 -18.32 7.55 -5.14
C ASP A 93 -17.00 6.78 -5.08
N ASP A 94 -15.88 7.45 -5.27
CA ASP A 94 -14.55 6.86 -5.25
C ASP A 94 -14.12 6.26 -3.89
N ARG A 95 -14.87 6.56 -2.81
CA ARG A 95 -14.71 5.98 -1.48
C ARG A 95 -15.90 5.15 -1.03
N LEU A 96 -17.09 5.51 -1.53
CA LEU A 96 -18.31 4.77 -1.23
C LEU A 96 -18.38 3.44 -1.97
N PHE A 97 -18.09 3.42 -3.28
CA PHE A 97 -18.20 2.21 -4.10
C PHE A 97 -17.26 1.08 -3.66
N PRO A 98 -15.99 1.34 -3.26
CA PRO A 98 -15.15 0.30 -2.66
C PRO A 98 -15.75 -0.29 -1.39
N ASN A 99 -16.26 0.54 -0.48
CA ASN A 99 -16.93 0.07 0.73
C ASN A 99 -18.20 -0.74 0.40
N GLN A 100 -18.96 -0.31 -0.60
CA GLN A 100 -20.16 -0.99 -1.05
C GLN A 100 -19.88 -2.26 -1.86
N ARG A 101 -18.62 -2.55 -2.21
CA ARG A 101 -18.24 -3.66 -3.10
C ARG A 101 -18.94 -3.60 -4.46
N ALA A 102 -19.07 -2.40 -5.01
CA ALA A 102 -19.74 -2.10 -6.28
C ALA A 102 -18.92 -1.11 -7.12
N MET A 103 -17.68 -1.50 -7.42
CA MET A 103 -16.67 -0.63 -8.01
C MET A 103 -16.74 -0.63 -9.54
N ASN A 104 -16.45 0.53 -10.13
CA ASN A 104 -16.18 0.71 -11.56
C ASN A 104 -14.76 1.24 -11.79
N GLU A 105 -14.36 1.37 -13.05
CA GLU A 105 -13.01 1.80 -13.44
C GLU A 105 -12.74 3.30 -13.24
N ASN A 106 -13.79 4.13 -12.99
CA ASN A 106 -13.70 5.59 -12.92
C ASN A 106 -13.82 6.06 -11.46
N LEU A 107 -12.77 5.87 -10.69
CA LEU A 107 -12.69 6.23 -9.28
C LEU A 107 -11.41 7.05 -9.02
N PRO A 108 -11.42 8.39 -9.21
CA PRO A 108 -10.22 9.25 -9.22
C PRO A 108 -9.28 9.10 -8.03
N ALA A 109 -9.80 8.85 -6.83
CA ALA A 109 -8.95 8.62 -5.67
C ALA A 109 -8.15 7.30 -5.78
N LEU A 110 -8.77 6.25 -6.32
CA LEU A 110 -8.12 4.97 -6.58
C LEU A 110 -7.15 5.04 -7.76
N ASP A 111 -7.41 5.89 -8.77
CA ASP A 111 -6.46 6.17 -9.86
C ASP A 111 -5.16 6.78 -9.31
N GLY A 112 -5.28 7.73 -8.38
CA GLY A 112 -4.14 8.33 -7.69
C GLY A 112 -3.33 7.29 -6.91
N PHE A 113 -4.01 6.41 -6.19
CA PHE A 113 -3.40 5.32 -5.44
C PHE A 113 -2.68 4.33 -6.37
N TYR A 114 -3.31 3.90 -7.46
CA TYR A 114 -2.73 3.02 -8.47
C TYR A 114 -1.45 3.60 -9.07
N ARG A 115 -1.48 4.87 -9.50
CA ARG A 115 -0.30 5.58 -10.03
C ARG A 115 0.83 5.67 -8.99
N ASN A 116 0.49 5.93 -7.72
CA ASN A 116 1.49 5.96 -6.65
C ASN A 116 2.16 4.59 -6.43
N MET A 117 1.39 3.49 -6.51
CA MET A 117 1.95 2.13 -6.44
C MET A 117 2.91 1.87 -7.60
N HIS A 118 2.55 2.26 -8.84
CA HIS A 118 3.45 2.13 -9.99
C HIS A 118 4.70 2.98 -9.83
N ARG A 119 4.58 4.22 -9.31
CA ARG A 119 5.74 5.09 -9.04
C ARG A 119 6.70 4.46 -8.02
N ALA A 120 6.21 3.90 -6.93
CA ALA A 120 7.05 3.22 -5.95
C ALA A 120 7.76 2.00 -6.56
N ARG A 121 7.05 1.21 -7.39
CA ARG A 121 7.60 0.03 -8.07
C ARG A 121 8.66 0.41 -9.12
N SER A 122 8.33 1.30 -10.06
CA SER A 122 9.24 1.71 -11.14
C SER A 122 10.40 2.53 -10.60
N GLY A 123 10.16 3.38 -9.60
CA GLY A 123 11.19 4.10 -8.87
C GLY A 123 12.21 3.15 -8.23
N ALA A 124 11.73 2.05 -7.62
CA ALA A 124 12.61 1.02 -7.07
C ALA A 124 13.45 0.35 -8.18
N SER A 125 12.84 0.00 -9.32
CA SER A 125 13.56 -0.57 -10.48
C SER A 125 14.66 0.36 -10.97
N ARG A 126 14.36 1.64 -11.14
CA ARG A 126 15.32 2.68 -11.55
C ARG A 126 16.44 2.84 -10.53
N ALA A 127 16.11 2.96 -9.25
CA ALA A 127 17.11 3.12 -8.19
C ALA A 127 18.04 1.90 -8.08
N ILE A 128 17.52 0.69 -8.23
CA ILE A 128 18.33 -0.54 -8.29
C ILE A 128 19.34 -0.46 -9.44
N ALA A 129 18.91 -0.07 -10.65
CA ALA A 129 19.78 0.04 -11.81
C ALA A 129 20.89 1.07 -11.59
N VAL A 130 20.55 2.25 -11.05
CA VAL A 130 21.52 3.32 -10.74
C VAL A 130 22.49 2.87 -9.65
N LEU A 131 22.00 2.36 -8.51
CA LEU A 131 22.88 1.94 -7.41
C LEU A 131 23.86 0.85 -7.84
N LYS A 132 23.40 -0.12 -8.62
CA LYS A 132 24.30 -1.16 -9.17
C LYS A 132 25.46 -0.58 -9.99
N LYS A 133 25.24 0.53 -10.67
CA LYS A 133 26.24 1.18 -11.52
C LYS A 133 27.19 2.10 -10.74
N VAL A 134 26.67 2.92 -9.83
CA VAL A 134 27.43 4.03 -9.22
C VAL A 134 27.67 3.89 -7.72
N ALA A 135 26.92 3.06 -7.01
CA ALA A 135 27.04 2.83 -5.57
C ALA A 135 26.65 1.37 -5.21
N PRO A 136 27.35 0.35 -5.75
CA PRO A 136 26.98 -1.06 -5.53
C PRO A 136 27.18 -1.52 -4.08
N THR A 137 27.88 -0.73 -3.27
CA THR A 137 28.10 -0.99 -1.84
C THR A 137 27.62 0.21 -0.99
N PRO A 138 27.00 -0.08 0.16
CA PRO A 138 26.73 -1.39 0.72
C PRO A 138 25.54 -2.08 0.03
N ALA A 139 25.68 -3.37 -0.29
CA ALA A 139 24.73 -4.14 -1.11
C ALA A 139 23.31 -4.22 -0.52
N GLN A 140 23.17 -4.15 0.82
CA GLN A 140 21.86 -4.14 1.49
C GLN A 140 20.97 -2.95 1.09
N ASN A 141 21.55 -1.83 0.62
CA ASN A 141 20.76 -0.72 0.08
C ASN A 141 19.99 -1.15 -1.19
N ILE A 142 20.63 -1.94 -2.04
CA ILE A 142 20.01 -2.53 -3.24
C ILE A 142 19.02 -3.62 -2.80
N GLY A 143 19.36 -4.43 -1.79
CA GLY A 143 18.51 -5.46 -1.22
C GLY A 143 17.18 -4.90 -0.68
N GLU A 144 17.23 -3.76 0.02
CA GLU A 144 16.02 -3.07 0.52
C GLU A 144 15.13 -2.59 -0.64
N LEU A 145 15.70 -2.02 -1.69
CA LEU A 145 14.94 -1.58 -2.86
C LEU A 145 14.27 -2.75 -3.59
N TYR A 146 14.94 -3.89 -3.71
CA TYR A 146 14.34 -5.11 -4.23
C TYR A 146 13.17 -5.59 -3.35
N ALA A 147 13.32 -5.54 -2.03
CA ALA A 147 12.24 -5.90 -1.12
C ALA A 147 11.04 -4.94 -1.28
N ILE A 148 11.27 -3.61 -1.33
CA ILE A 148 10.23 -2.60 -1.60
C ILE A 148 9.49 -2.91 -2.90
N ARG A 149 10.22 -3.21 -3.99
CA ARG A 149 9.61 -3.60 -5.25
C ARG A 149 8.74 -4.84 -5.11
N GLY A 150 9.24 -5.88 -4.45
CA GLY A 150 8.53 -7.13 -4.26
C GLY A 150 7.26 -6.99 -3.40
N TYR A 151 7.30 -6.17 -2.33
CA TYR A 151 6.09 -5.85 -1.56
C TYR A 151 5.06 -5.08 -2.39
N THR A 152 5.50 -4.09 -3.17
CA THR A 152 4.60 -3.32 -4.03
C THR A 152 3.95 -4.20 -5.10
N GLU A 153 4.73 -5.09 -5.73
CA GLU A 153 4.22 -6.07 -6.69
C GLU A 153 3.20 -7.02 -6.01
N ASN A 154 3.48 -7.49 -4.79
CA ASN A 154 2.53 -8.31 -4.03
C ASN A 154 1.23 -7.56 -3.72
N PHE A 155 1.29 -6.26 -3.36
CA PHE A 155 0.09 -5.45 -3.11
C PHE A 155 -0.78 -5.32 -4.36
N PHE A 156 -0.21 -5.18 -5.55
CA PHE A 156 -1.00 -5.24 -6.80
C PHE A 156 -1.78 -6.55 -6.91
N ALA A 157 -1.13 -7.68 -6.64
CA ALA A 157 -1.77 -8.99 -6.74
C ALA A 157 -2.83 -9.22 -5.64
N GLU A 158 -2.62 -8.66 -4.44
CA GLU A 158 -3.57 -8.77 -3.32
C GLU A 158 -4.79 -7.87 -3.49
N LEU A 159 -4.64 -6.68 -4.08
CA LEU A 159 -5.70 -5.67 -4.11
C LEU A 159 -6.48 -5.67 -5.42
N TYR A 160 -5.81 -5.82 -6.55
CA TYR A 160 -6.42 -5.65 -7.87
C TYR A 160 -6.91 -6.96 -8.49
N CYS A 161 -7.74 -6.83 -9.52
CA CYS A 161 -8.07 -7.93 -10.42
C CYS A 161 -6.84 -8.41 -11.18
N SER A 162 -6.92 -9.60 -11.78
CA SER A 162 -5.92 -10.08 -12.73
C SER A 162 -5.88 -9.19 -13.97
N GLY A 163 -4.69 -8.88 -14.49
CA GLY A 163 -4.52 -8.09 -15.70
C GLY A 163 -3.73 -6.78 -15.51
N VAL A 164 -3.15 -6.51 -14.33
CA VAL A 164 -2.32 -5.30 -14.12
C VAL A 164 -1.10 -5.31 -15.03
N PRO A 165 -0.93 -4.32 -15.93
CA PRO A 165 0.28 -4.19 -16.73
C PRO A 165 1.38 -3.47 -15.93
N PHE A 166 2.62 -3.87 -16.13
CA PHE A 166 3.77 -3.22 -15.51
C PHE A 166 4.61 -2.51 -16.57
N SER A 167 4.23 -1.27 -16.87
CA SER A 167 4.99 -0.38 -17.73
C SER A 167 6.24 0.14 -17.02
N GLU A 168 7.29 0.44 -17.79
CA GLU A 168 8.56 0.98 -17.28
C GLU A 168 8.91 2.27 -18.05
N ASP A 169 9.40 3.26 -17.32
CA ASP A 169 9.97 4.46 -17.94
C ASP A 169 11.43 4.21 -18.27
N THR A 170 11.78 4.39 -19.52
CA THR A 170 13.13 4.25 -20.07
C THR A 170 13.61 5.59 -20.64
N ASP A 171 14.89 5.71 -20.96
CA ASP A 171 15.43 6.91 -21.61
C ASP A 171 14.81 7.16 -23.01
N ALA A 172 14.23 6.13 -23.62
CA ALA A 172 13.53 6.20 -24.91
C ALA A 172 12.02 6.53 -24.78
N GLY A 173 11.52 6.66 -23.56
CA GLY A 173 10.10 6.89 -23.24
C GLY A 173 9.47 5.73 -22.48
N THR A 174 8.14 5.74 -22.37
CA THR A 174 7.41 4.69 -21.64
C THR A 174 7.32 3.41 -22.48
N GLU A 175 7.87 2.32 -21.95
CA GLU A 175 7.66 0.96 -22.48
C GLU A 175 6.40 0.39 -21.84
N PHE A 176 5.32 0.26 -22.63
CA PHE A 176 4.06 -0.27 -22.15
C PHE A 176 4.13 -1.76 -21.83
N GLY A 177 3.75 -2.11 -20.61
CA GLY A 177 3.68 -3.50 -20.15
C GLY A 177 2.45 -4.24 -20.67
N GLU A 178 2.59 -5.56 -20.83
CA GLU A 178 1.46 -6.47 -21.07
C GLU A 178 0.67 -6.71 -19.77
N PRO A 179 -0.66 -6.93 -19.84
CA PRO A 179 -1.47 -7.36 -18.72
C PRO A 179 -0.94 -8.65 -18.08
N GLN A 180 -0.66 -8.60 -16.78
CA GLN A 180 -0.10 -9.73 -16.03
C GLN A 180 -1.20 -10.44 -15.24
N THR A 181 -1.24 -11.78 -15.30
CA THR A 181 -2.12 -12.54 -14.40
C THR A 181 -1.69 -12.37 -12.94
N THR A 182 -2.62 -12.50 -12.00
CA THR A 182 -2.31 -12.47 -10.55
C THR A 182 -1.18 -13.46 -10.20
N ALA A 183 -1.19 -14.66 -10.78
CA ALA A 183 -0.13 -15.66 -10.59
C ALA A 183 1.24 -15.19 -11.13
N ALA A 184 1.27 -14.52 -12.28
CA ALA A 184 2.49 -13.96 -12.85
C ALA A 184 3.03 -12.82 -11.97
N ILE A 185 2.15 -11.97 -11.41
CA ILE A 185 2.53 -10.90 -10.50
C ILE A 185 3.15 -11.47 -9.21
N TYR A 186 2.57 -12.51 -8.61
CA TYR A 186 3.18 -13.19 -7.46
C TYR A 186 4.55 -13.79 -7.80
N THR A 187 4.72 -14.37 -8.99
CA THR A 187 6.03 -14.89 -9.44
C THR A 187 7.05 -13.76 -9.55
N ARG A 188 6.66 -12.62 -10.09
CA ARG A 188 7.48 -11.42 -10.19
C ARG A 188 7.87 -10.87 -8.80
N ALA A 189 6.91 -10.77 -7.90
CA ALA A 189 7.13 -10.33 -6.52
C ALA A 189 8.12 -11.25 -5.78
N LEU A 190 7.96 -12.56 -5.95
CA LEU A 190 8.87 -13.54 -5.37
C LEU A 190 10.31 -13.36 -5.91
N ALA A 191 10.48 -13.20 -7.21
CA ALA A 191 11.80 -12.95 -7.82
C ALA A 191 12.45 -11.65 -7.31
N SER A 192 11.65 -10.60 -7.08
CA SER A 192 12.12 -9.35 -6.46
C SER A 192 12.60 -9.60 -5.02
N LEU A 193 11.84 -10.34 -4.22
CA LEU A 193 12.18 -10.65 -2.83
C LEU A 193 13.38 -11.60 -2.71
N ASP A 194 13.52 -12.56 -3.64
CA ASP A 194 14.72 -13.42 -3.74
C ASP A 194 15.97 -12.60 -4.05
N SER A 195 15.86 -11.64 -4.97
CA SER A 195 16.95 -10.70 -5.27
C SER A 195 17.28 -9.81 -4.07
N GLY A 196 16.25 -9.40 -3.31
CA GLY A 196 16.40 -8.65 -2.06
C GLY A 196 17.17 -9.44 -1.01
N LEU A 197 16.80 -10.70 -0.80
CA LEU A 197 17.49 -11.58 0.14
C LEU A 197 18.93 -11.85 -0.29
N ALA A 198 19.19 -12.11 -1.58
CA ALA A 198 20.53 -12.34 -2.12
C ALA A 198 21.44 -11.10 -1.99
N SER A 199 20.87 -9.89 -2.07
CA SER A 199 21.61 -8.63 -1.94
C SER A 199 21.71 -8.13 -0.49
N ALA A 200 21.05 -8.75 0.47
CA ALA A 200 21.03 -8.31 1.88
C ALA A 200 22.39 -8.44 2.58
N GLY A 201 23.27 -9.30 2.09
CA GLY A 201 24.54 -9.60 2.77
C GLY A 201 24.31 -10.09 4.20
N THR A 202 24.98 -9.46 5.17
CA THR A 202 24.82 -9.75 6.61
C THR A 202 23.79 -8.87 7.31
N ASP A 203 23.11 -7.98 6.61
CA ASP A 203 22.08 -7.11 7.18
C ASP A 203 20.82 -7.91 7.54
N ALA A 204 20.69 -8.22 8.84
CA ALA A 204 19.58 -9.00 9.37
C ALA A 204 18.23 -8.31 9.16
N ARG A 205 18.17 -6.97 9.12
CA ARG A 205 16.94 -6.21 8.87
C ARG A 205 16.44 -6.49 7.45
N VAL A 206 17.29 -6.30 6.45
CA VAL A 206 16.91 -6.52 5.04
C VAL A 206 16.61 -7.99 4.76
N GLN A 207 17.39 -8.93 5.37
CA GLN A 207 17.10 -10.35 5.28
C GLN A 207 15.68 -10.67 5.81
N ASN A 208 15.31 -10.17 6.99
CA ASN A 208 14.02 -10.45 7.60
C ASN A 208 12.87 -9.82 6.80
N ILE A 209 13.04 -8.59 6.29
CA ILE A 209 12.07 -7.96 5.38
C ILE A 209 11.82 -8.87 4.17
N ALA A 210 12.88 -9.31 3.49
CA ALA A 210 12.75 -10.16 2.31
C ALA A 210 12.13 -11.53 2.64
N ARG A 211 12.51 -12.16 3.77
CA ARG A 211 11.96 -13.46 4.20
C ARG A 211 10.46 -13.39 4.47
N ILE A 212 10.00 -12.35 5.18
CA ILE A 212 8.57 -12.19 5.46
C ILE A 212 7.79 -11.95 4.16
N GLY A 213 8.29 -11.06 3.29
CA GLY A 213 7.68 -10.83 1.98
C GLY A 213 7.59 -12.12 1.16
N ARG A 214 8.66 -12.93 1.10
CA ARG A 214 8.64 -14.25 0.45
C ARG A 214 7.58 -15.16 1.06
N GLY A 215 7.52 -15.25 2.39
CA GLY A 215 6.51 -16.05 3.09
C GLY A 215 5.09 -15.61 2.72
N ARG A 216 4.81 -14.30 2.68
CA ARG A 216 3.51 -13.73 2.27
C ARG A 216 3.16 -14.09 0.84
N VAL A 217 4.09 -13.92 -0.12
CA VAL A 217 3.86 -14.27 -1.52
C VAL A 217 3.62 -15.76 -1.71
N LEU A 218 4.45 -16.61 -1.08
CA LEU A 218 4.29 -18.06 -1.14
C LEU A 218 2.96 -18.52 -0.54
N LEU A 219 2.53 -17.91 0.56
CA LEU A 219 1.23 -18.14 1.16
C LEU A 219 0.10 -17.78 0.20
N ASN A 220 0.20 -16.64 -0.49
CA ASN A 220 -0.75 -16.20 -1.51
C ASN A 220 -0.80 -17.14 -2.73
N GLN A 221 0.31 -17.82 -3.04
CA GLN A 221 0.38 -18.86 -4.06
C GLN A 221 -0.13 -20.24 -3.57
N GLY A 222 -0.49 -20.40 -2.30
CA GLY A 222 -0.88 -21.67 -1.70
C GLY A 222 0.27 -22.63 -1.42
N LYS A 223 1.51 -22.15 -1.45
CA LYS A 223 2.75 -22.90 -1.18
C LYS A 223 3.09 -22.85 0.30
N PHE A 224 2.23 -23.45 1.13
CA PHE A 224 2.24 -23.29 2.58
C PHE A 224 3.53 -23.78 3.25
N ALA A 225 4.07 -24.93 2.85
CA ALA A 225 5.31 -25.45 3.41
C ALA A 225 6.51 -24.55 3.09
N GLU A 226 6.60 -24.06 1.86
CA GLU A 226 7.62 -23.14 1.41
C GLU A 226 7.49 -21.78 2.13
N ALA A 227 6.26 -21.30 2.36
CA ALA A 227 5.98 -20.09 3.10
C ALA A 227 6.49 -20.16 4.55
N ALA A 228 6.18 -21.25 5.26
CA ALA A 228 6.67 -21.49 6.61
C ALA A 228 8.21 -21.57 6.66
N ALA A 229 8.82 -22.31 5.73
CA ALA A 229 10.28 -22.39 5.63
C ALA A 229 10.95 -21.03 5.37
N ALA A 230 10.33 -20.16 4.55
CA ALA A 230 10.84 -18.83 4.23
C ALA A 230 10.97 -17.93 5.48
N VAL A 231 10.08 -18.08 6.47
CA VAL A 231 10.00 -17.20 7.64
C VAL A 231 10.56 -17.82 8.93
N ALA A 232 10.95 -19.09 8.91
CA ALA A 232 11.35 -19.84 10.11
C ALA A 232 12.47 -19.20 10.95
N SER A 233 13.41 -18.50 10.30
CA SER A 233 14.52 -17.82 10.96
C SER A 233 14.23 -16.38 11.39
N VAL A 234 13.02 -15.86 11.13
CA VAL A 234 12.66 -14.49 11.50
C VAL A 234 12.35 -14.43 12.99
N PRO A 235 13.02 -13.54 13.76
CA PRO A 235 12.69 -13.36 15.17
C PRO A 235 11.26 -12.83 15.36
N THR A 236 10.52 -13.35 16.34
CA THR A 236 9.14 -12.90 16.63
C THR A 236 9.08 -11.40 16.98
N SER A 237 10.14 -10.84 17.58
CA SER A 237 10.24 -9.42 17.93
C SER A 237 10.56 -8.50 16.75
N PHE A 238 10.84 -9.03 15.57
CA PHE A 238 11.19 -8.21 14.40
C PHE A 238 10.00 -7.39 13.93
N ASN A 239 10.23 -6.11 13.61
CA ASN A 239 9.27 -5.23 12.98
C ASN A 239 9.95 -4.35 11.92
N TRP A 240 9.39 -4.29 10.74
CA TRP A 240 9.65 -3.28 9.74
C TRP A 240 8.48 -2.32 9.72
N ILE A 241 8.75 -1.07 10.09
CA ILE A 241 7.75 -0.01 10.24
C ILE A 241 8.05 1.17 9.32
N THR A 242 7.02 1.88 8.90
CA THR A 242 7.15 3.19 8.23
C THR A 242 7.57 4.26 9.25
N ALA A 243 8.22 5.32 8.78
CA ALA A 243 8.61 6.45 9.63
C ALA A 243 7.70 7.65 9.36
N HIS A 244 7.12 8.20 10.43
CA HIS A 244 6.25 9.39 10.37
C HIS A 244 6.73 10.47 11.32
N SER A 245 6.43 11.73 11.02
CA SER A 245 6.78 12.89 11.85
C SER A 245 5.76 14.02 11.69
N THR A 246 5.80 14.99 12.59
CA THR A 246 4.97 16.21 12.54
C THR A 246 5.71 17.40 11.90
N SER A 247 6.87 17.18 11.28
CA SER A 247 7.66 18.25 10.64
C SER A 247 6.92 18.89 9.47
N SER A 248 6.06 18.13 8.79
CA SER A 248 5.11 18.63 7.80
C SER A 248 3.89 17.70 7.72
N GLY A 249 2.75 18.21 7.24
CA GLY A 249 1.56 17.37 7.02
C GLY A 249 1.80 16.20 6.05
N ARG A 250 2.80 16.32 5.15
CA ARG A 250 3.18 15.24 4.23
C ARG A 250 3.91 14.07 4.90
N GLN A 251 4.39 14.25 6.13
CA GLN A 251 5.13 13.25 6.88
C GLN A 251 4.28 12.59 7.98
N GLU A 252 3.08 13.11 8.23
CA GLU A 252 2.18 12.54 9.21
C GLU A 252 1.64 11.17 8.77
N ASN A 253 1.26 10.34 9.75
CA ASN A 253 0.65 9.05 9.47
C ASN A 253 -0.71 9.22 8.79
N GLY A 254 -0.87 8.70 7.58
CA GLY A 254 -2.10 8.80 6.80
C GLY A 254 -3.29 8.07 7.43
N MET A 255 -3.05 7.03 8.22
CA MET A 255 -4.12 6.30 8.94
C MET A 255 -4.72 7.15 10.06
N TRP A 256 -3.90 7.94 10.78
CA TRP A 256 -4.41 8.91 11.72
C TRP A 256 -5.31 9.95 11.02
N ASN A 257 -4.85 10.45 9.88
CA ASN A 257 -5.60 11.44 9.09
C ASN A 257 -6.90 10.85 8.54
N ALA A 258 -6.88 9.62 8.03
CA ALA A 258 -8.05 8.96 7.46
C ALA A 258 -9.14 8.63 8.50
N LEU A 259 -8.76 8.28 9.75
CA LEU A 259 -9.64 7.63 10.71
C LEU A 259 -9.93 8.46 11.98
N THR A 260 -9.14 9.51 12.28
CA THR A 260 -9.17 10.11 13.62
C THR A 260 -9.53 11.60 13.62
N VAL A 261 -9.21 12.33 12.54
CA VAL A 261 -9.50 13.77 12.46
C VAL A 261 -10.99 14.06 12.42
N ALA A 262 -11.38 15.28 12.79
CA ALA A 262 -12.76 15.74 12.64
C ALA A 262 -13.16 15.69 11.15
N ASN A 263 -14.39 15.26 10.88
CA ASN A 263 -14.89 15.04 9.52
C ASN A 263 -14.03 14.08 8.69
N SER A 264 -13.47 13.05 9.34
CA SER A 264 -12.73 12.00 8.63
C SER A 264 -13.60 11.32 7.57
N ARG A 265 -12.95 10.88 6.49
CA ARG A 265 -13.62 10.21 5.36
C ARG A 265 -13.83 8.73 5.58
N TYR A 266 -13.19 8.17 6.61
CA TYR A 266 -13.32 6.78 7.02
C TYR A 266 -13.51 6.68 8.52
N ALA A 267 -14.08 5.58 8.95
CA ALA A 267 -14.19 5.22 10.37
C ALA A 267 -13.96 3.72 10.55
N ILE A 268 -13.44 3.33 11.70
CA ILE A 268 -13.44 1.93 12.11
C ILE A 268 -14.88 1.47 12.34
N VAL A 269 -15.15 0.22 12.03
CA VAL A 269 -16.49 -0.37 12.00
C VAL A 269 -16.59 -1.55 12.95
N ASN A 270 -17.81 -1.98 13.23
CA ASN A 270 -18.09 -3.18 14.01
C ASN A 270 -19.24 -3.95 13.35
N ASN A 271 -19.06 -5.26 13.15
CA ASN A 271 -20.09 -6.13 12.56
C ASN A 271 -20.63 -5.58 11.22
N GLU A 272 -19.75 -5.24 10.28
CA GLU A 272 -20.16 -4.67 9.01
C GLU A 272 -20.96 -5.68 8.18
N GLY A 273 -22.14 -5.28 7.74
CA GLY A 273 -23.08 -6.20 7.07
C GLY A 273 -23.43 -7.40 7.93
N THR A 274 -23.60 -8.57 7.31
CA THR A 274 -23.94 -9.82 8.00
C THR A 274 -22.72 -10.66 8.39
N ASN A 275 -21.55 -10.43 7.77
CA ASN A 275 -20.36 -11.28 7.93
C ASN A 275 -19.14 -10.55 8.48
N GLY A 276 -19.23 -9.22 8.72
CA GLY A 276 -18.14 -8.45 9.29
C GLY A 276 -17.81 -8.89 10.71
N LEU A 277 -16.53 -8.85 11.04
CA LEU A 277 -16.06 -9.23 12.36
C LEU A 277 -16.50 -8.25 13.45
N THR A 278 -16.60 -8.75 14.68
CA THR A 278 -16.76 -7.92 15.88
C THR A 278 -15.42 -7.34 16.27
N TRP A 279 -15.10 -6.17 15.69
CA TRP A 279 -13.85 -5.47 15.94
C TRP A 279 -13.85 -4.72 17.27
N LEU A 280 -14.93 -3.98 17.55
CA LEU A 280 -15.05 -3.08 18.72
C LEU A 280 -15.58 -3.84 19.92
N ARG A 281 -14.78 -4.76 20.45
CA ARG A 281 -15.15 -5.59 21.61
C ARG A 281 -15.20 -4.78 22.91
N THR A 282 -16.00 -5.23 23.84
CA THR A 282 -16.08 -4.67 25.19
C THR A 282 -15.92 -5.81 26.22
N PRO A 283 -14.85 -5.79 27.06
CA PRO A 283 -13.75 -4.82 27.08
C PRO A 283 -12.95 -4.84 25.77
N ALA A 284 -12.29 -3.71 25.45
CA ALA A 284 -11.51 -3.59 24.22
C ALA A 284 -10.38 -4.62 24.20
N ASP A 285 -10.20 -5.26 23.04
CA ASP A 285 -9.03 -6.10 22.80
C ASP A 285 -7.80 -5.19 22.66
N PRO A 286 -6.70 -5.41 23.42
CA PRO A 286 -5.54 -4.54 23.37
C PRO A 286 -4.86 -4.47 21.99
N ARG A 287 -5.14 -5.42 21.09
CA ARG A 287 -4.67 -5.40 19.69
C ARG A 287 -5.49 -4.44 18.84
N ILE A 288 -6.71 -4.09 19.26
CA ILE A 288 -7.65 -3.18 18.60
C ILE A 288 -8.04 -2.08 19.58
N PRO A 289 -7.11 -1.18 19.94
CA PRO A 289 -7.39 -0.13 20.88
C PRO A 289 -8.32 0.93 20.28
N TRP A 290 -9.44 1.21 20.98
CA TRP A 290 -10.43 2.19 20.56
C TRP A 290 -11.17 2.81 21.75
N VAL A 291 -11.81 3.96 21.50
CA VAL A 291 -12.70 4.62 22.47
C VAL A 291 -13.96 5.13 21.79
N PRO A 292 -15.10 5.18 22.52
CA PRO A 292 -16.27 5.91 22.05
C PRO A 292 -15.96 7.40 21.85
N SER A 293 -16.58 8.03 20.85
CA SER A 293 -16.45 9.47 20.65
C SER A 293 -17.72 10.06 20.04
N THR A 294 -17.81 11.39 20.03
CA THR A 294 -18.90 12.15 19.41
C THR A 294 -18.55 12.63 18.01
N ARG A 295 -17.47 12.08 17.41
CA ARG A 295 -17.03 12.47 16.06
C ARG A 295 -18.13 12.26 15.03
N THR A 296 -18.16 13.17 14.06
CA THR A 296 -19.02 13.09 12.88
C THR A 296 -18.14 12.84 11.66
N GLY A 297 -18.60 11.98 10.76
CA GLY A 297 -17.94 11.71 9.48
C GLY A 297 -18.11 12.86 8.48
N PHE A 298 -17.39 12.79 7.37
CA PHE A 298 -17.41 13.82 6.33
C PHE A 298 -18.82 14.05 5.75
N ASN A 299 -19.65 13.02 5.65
CA ASN A 299 -21.04 13.10 5.17
C ASN A 299 -22.00 13.81 6.15
N GLY A 300 -21.55 14.20 7.33
CA GLY A 300 -22.33 14.89 8.35
C GLY A 300 -23.45 14.06 8.99
N SER A 301 -23.77 12.90 8.44
CA SER A 301 -24.85 12.00 8.92
C SER A 301 -24.32 10.83 9.74
N SER A 302 -23.13 10.34 9.48
CA SER A 302 -22.44 9.35 10.31
C SER A 302 -21.96 10.00 11.60
N ARG A 303 -22.55 9.60 12.73
CA ARG A 303 -22.32 10.24 14.05
C ARG A 303 -21.81 9.22 15.06
N ASN A 304 -21.22 9.74 16.14
CA ASN A 304 -20.67 8.94 17.24
C ASN A 304 -19.66 7.90 16.77
N LEU A 305 -18.82 8.30 15.80
CA LEU A 305 -17.82 7.42 15.21
C LEU A 305 -16.78 7.04 16.25
N PRO A 306 -16.51 5.75 16.48
CA PRO A 306 -15.46 5.33 17.39
C PRO A 306 -14.10 5.85 16.91
N THR A 307 -13.23 6.17 17.86
CA THR A 307 -11.87 6.64 17.57
C THR A 307 -10.90 5.48 17.79
N GLN A 308 -10.15 5.13 16.75
CA GLN A 308 -9.04 4.20 16.86
C GLN A 308 -7.86 4.84 17.62
N LEU A 309 -7.12 4.05 18.39
CA LEU A 309 -5.97 4.49 19.16
C LEU A 309 -4.67 3.77 18.74
N LYS A 310 -4.70 3.01 17.64
CA LYS A 310 -3.53 2.29 17.12
C LYS A 310 -2.54 3.23 16.46
N TYR A 311 -3.02 4.28 15.80
CA TYR A 311 -2.23 5.25 15.07
C TYR A 311 -2.48 6.66 15.57
N ASP A 312 -1.43 7.37 15.93
CA ASP A 312 -1.37 8.82 16.08
C ASP A 312 -0.64 9.45 14.87
N ARG A 313 -0.34 10.74 14.91
CA ARG A 313 0.31 11.48 13.83
C ARG A 313 1.71 10.96 13.49
N THR A 314 2.37 10.27 14.41
CA THR A 314 3.79 9.87 14.32
C THR A 314 4.00 8.36 14.44
N THR A 315 2.97 7.61 14.80
CA THR A 315 3.07 6.15 14.94
C THR A 315 3.44 5.51 13.60
N GLY A 316 4.51 4.69 13.58
CA GLY A 316 4.88 3.92 12.39
C GLY A 316 3.90 2.78 12.14
N ALA A 317 3.55 2.57 10.86
CA ALA A 317 2.72 1.42 10.46
C ALA A 317 3.61 0.20 10.17
N VAL A 318 3.21 -0.95 10.72
CA VAL A 318 3.95 -2.21 10.54
C VAL A 318 3.71 -2.76 9.14
N VAL A 319 4.77 -2.83 8.32
CA VAL A 319 4.75 -3.39 6.97
C VAL A 319 4.93 -4.91 7.00
N ALA A 320 5.85 -5.38 7.84
CA ALA A 320 6.18 -6.78 8.03
C ALA A 320 6.66 -7.02 9.47
N SER A 321 6.31 -8.16 10.05
CA SER A 321 6.68 -8.46 11.43
C SER A 321 7.00 -9.94 11.66
N GLY A 322 7.76 -10.20 12.73
CA GLY A 322 7.97 -11.55 13.23
C GLY A 322 6.66 -12.21 13.70
N LEU A 323 5.70 -11.40 14.15
CA LEU A 323 4.35 -11.88 14.44
C LEU A 323 3.67 -12.43 13.18
N GLU A 324 3.72 -11.72 12.04
CA GLU A 324 3.22 -12.21 10.77
C GLU A 324 3.93 -13.52 10.37
N ALA A 325 5.25 -13.60 10.58
CA ALA A 325 6.02 -14.81 10.33
C ALA A 325 5.48 -16.00 11.14
N ARG A 326 5.17 -15.82 12.42
CA ARG A 326 4.53 -16.89 13.24
C ARG A 326 3.14 -17.26 12.73
N LEU A 327 2.34 -16.29 12.31
CA LEU A 327 1.01 -16.56 11.74
C LEU A 327 1.12 -17.33 10.40
N ILE A 328 2.12 -17.08 9.57
CA ILE A 328 2.40 -17.85 8.35
C ILE A 328 2.73 -19.30 8.69
N GLU A 329 3.57 -19.55 9.68
CA GLU A 329 3.89 -20.92 10.14
C GLU A 329 2.67 -21.66 10.67
N LEU A 330 1.85 -21.00 11.49
CA LEU A 330 0.63 -21.58 12.03
C LEU A 330 -0.39 -21.89 10.93
N GLU A 331 -0.51 -21.02 9.92
CA GLU A 331 -1.40 -21.30 8.78
C GLU A 331 -0.91 -22.50 7.96
N ALA A 332 0.39 -22.59 7.72
CA ALA A 332 0.97 -23.75 7.05
C ALA A 332 0.70 -25.06 7.85
N ARG A 333 0.80 -24.99 9.17
CA ARG A 333 0.48 -26.11 10.05
C ARG A 333 -1.01 -26.50 9.96
N LEU A 334 -1.90 -25.49 9.93
CA LEU A 334 -3.35 -25.71 9.83
C LEU A 334 -3.75 -26.51 8.57
N ARG A 335 -2.97 -26.42 7.49
CA ARG A 335 -3.20 -27.15 6.24
C ARG A 335 -3.04 -28.67 6.37
N GLY A 336 -2.34 -29.19 7.39
CA GLY A 336 -2.24 -30.61 7.67
C GLY A 336 -3.58 -31.25 8.03
N ALA A 337 -4.53 -30.47 8.53
CA ALA A 337 -5.93 -30.84 8.78
C ALA A 337 -6.15 -32.01 9.73
N THR A 338 -5.15 -32.48 10.46
CA THR A 338 -5.29 -33.47 11.53
C THR A 338 -5.70 -32.80 12.84
N GLN A 339 -6.20 -33.57 13.82
CA GLN A 339 -6.47 -33.00 15.16
C GLN A 339 -5.18 -32.48 15.79
N ALA A 340 -4.08 -33.22 15.67
CA ALA A 340 -2.77 -32.74 16.18
C ALA A 340 -2.31 -31.44 15.56
N ASP A 341 -2.63 -31.16 14.29
CA ASP A 341 -2.34 -29.88 13.65
C ASP A 341 -3.21 -28.75 14.23
N ARG A 342 -4.50 -29.00 14.43
CA ARG A 342 -5.41 -28.03 15.04
C ARG A 342 -5.02 -27.71 16.48
N ASP A 343 -4.64 -28.73 17.27
CA ASP A 343 -4.13 -28.56 18.64
C ASP A 343 -2.85 -27.70 18.66
N ALA A 344 -1.92 -27.97 17.75
CA ALA A 344 -0.69 -27.19 17.62
C ALA A 344 -0.96 -25.72 17.21
N VAL A 345 -1.89 -25.46 16.31
CA VAL A 345 -2.29 -24.11 15.92
C VAL A 345 -2.95 -23.38 17.09
N PHE A 346 -3.87 -24.03 17.80
CA PHE A 346 -4.53 -23.45 18.98
C PHE A 346 -3.52 -23.09 20.07
N ALA A 347 -2.58 -24.00 20.36
CA ALA A 347 -1.50 -23.77 21.31
C ALA A 347 -0.59 -22.60 20.85
N GLY A 348 -0.26 -22.54 19.57
CA GLY A 348 0.55 -21.48 18.99
C GLY A 348 -0.12 -20.11 19.08
N LEU A 349 -1.41 -20.00 18.78
CA LEU A 349 -2.18 -18.78 18.95
C LEU A 349 -2.20 -18.33 20.43
N ASN A 350 -2.38 -19.26 21.36
CA ASN A 350 -2.33 -18.97 22.80
C ASN A 350 -0.93 -18.54 23.26
N ALA A 351 0.13 -19.10 22.70
CA ALA A 351 1.50 -18.64 22.98
C ALA A 351 1.71 -17.19 22.49
N LEU A 352 1.21 -16.81 21.33
CA LEU A 352 1.26 -15.42 20.87
C LEU A 352 0.46 -14.50 21.81
N ARG A 353 -0.71 -14.91 22.27
CA ARG A 353 -1.53 -14.15 23.21
C ARG A 353 -0.84 -13.93 24.54
N ALA A 354 -0.22 -14.97 25.10
CA ALA A 354 0.54 -14.91 26.33
C ALA A 354 1.79 -14.05 26.22
N GLY A 355 2.47 -14.07 25.06
CA GLY A 355 3.66 -13.26 24.75
C GLY A 355 3.40 -11.79 24.46
N ASN A 356 2.14 -11.37 24.31
CA ASN A 356 1.82 -9.96 24.09
C ASN A 356 2.03 -9.13 25.38
N THR A 357 2.21 -7.83 25.22
CA THR A 357 2.35 -6.91 26.36
C THR A 357 1.32 -5.77 26.25
N PRO A 358 0.34 -5.70 27.14
CA PRO A 358 0.00 -6.66 28.19
C PRO A 358 -0.43 -8.03 27.63
N ALA A 359 -0.25 -9.10 28.39
CA ALA A 359 -0.67 -10.43 28.01
C ALA A 359 -2.20 -10.48 27.76
N ILE A 360 -2.60 -11.24 26.74
CA ILE A 360 -3.99 -11.41 26.34
C ILE A 360 -4.50 -12.74 26.89
N ALA A 361 -5.72 -12.78 27.42
CA ALA A 361 -6.34 -14.01 27.89
C ALA A 361 -6.33 -15.09 26.80
N PRO A 362 -6.09 -16.36 27.14
CA PRO A 362 -6.09 -17.45 26.17
C PRO A 362 -7.44 -17.58 25.45
N LEU A 363 -7.42 -18.20 24.27
CA LEU A 363 -8.65 -18.60 23.60
C LEU A 363 -9.47 -19.53 24.51
N ALA A 364 -10.77 -19.35 24.54
CA ALA A 364 -11.66 -20.14 25.37
C ALA A 364 -11.76 -21.59 24.85
N GLY A 365 -11.88 -22.53 25.77
CA GLY A 365 -12.12 -23.95 25.47
C GLY A 365 -10.87 -24.69 24.98
N THR A 366 -11.08 -25.61 24.06
CA THR A 366 -10.05 -26.47 23.44
C THR A 366 -9.97 -26.21 21.94
N ALA A 367 -8.96 -26.76 21.29
CA ALA A 367 -8.83 -26.70 19.84
C ALA A 367 -10.10 -27.27 19.15
N PRO A 368 -10.56 -26.65 18.06
CA PRO A 368 -11.70 -27.16 17.31
C PRO A 368 -11.49 -28.59 16.81
N THR A 369 -12.55 -29.39 16.84
CA THR A 369 -12.49 -30.79 16.36
C THR A 369 -12.71 -30.92 14.85
N ASP A 370 -13.22 -29.88 14.21
CA ASP A 370 -13.41 -29.84 12.76
C ASP A 370 -12.56 -28.76 12.11
N GLN A 371 -12.19 -29.00 10.85
CA GLN A 371 -11.28 -28.12 10.10
C GLN A 371 -11.91 -26.77 9.76
N ALA A 372 -13.20 -26.73 9.46
CA ALA A 372 -13.86 -25.49 9.04
C ALA A 372 -13.91 -24.46 10.18
N THR A 373 -14.20 -24.91 11.41
CA THR A 373 -14.17 -24.10 12.63
C THR A 373 -12.74 -23.66 12.96
N ALA A 374 -11.75 -24.54 12.83
CA ALA A 374 -10.35 -24.22 13.07
C ALA A 374 -9.85 -23.15 12.09
N VAL A 375 -10.20 -23.23 10.81
CA VAL A 375 -9.90 -22.19 9.80
C VAL A 375 -10.56 -20.87 10.19
N SER A 376 -11.83 -20.88 10.58
CA SER A 376 -12.55 -19.65 10.97
C SER A 376 -11.89 -18.98 12.18
N GLN A 377 -11.57 -19.77 13.22
CA GLN A 377 -10.89 -19.27 14.42
C GLN A 377 -9.49 -18.70 14.11
N PHE A 378 -8.72 -19.40 13.28
CA PHE A 378 -7.40 -18.93 12.87
C PHE A 378 -7.47 -17.61 12.11
N PHE A 379 -8.35 -17.49 11.12
CA PHE A 379 -8.46 -16.26 10.33
C PHE A 379 -9.07 -15.10 11.13
N GLU A 380 -9.92 -15.35 12.12
CA GLU A 380 -10.36 -14.33 13.07
C GLU A 380 -9.18 -13.83 13.92
N GLU A 381 -8.39 -14.73 14.53
CA GLU A 381 -7.20 -14.36 15.31
C GLU A 381 -6.17 -13.64 14.43
N ARG A 382 -5.91 -14.14 13.21
CA ARG A 382 -5.01 -13.49 12.26
C ARG A 382 -5.48 -12.07 11.91
N ALA A 383 -6.77 -11.88 11.67
CA ALA A 383 -7.34 -10.56 11.38
C ALA A 383 -7.14 -9.58 12.55
N ILE A 384 -7.39 -10.03 13.79
CA ILE A 384 -7.20 -9.21 14.99
C ILE A 384 -5.71 -8.84 15.19
N TRP A 385 -4.79 -9.79 15.02
CA TRP A 385 -3.36 -9.54 15.12
C TRP A 385 -2.84 -8.56 14.05
N LEU A 386 -3.37 -8.64 12.84
CA LEU A 386 -2.97 -7.83 11.69
C LEU A 386 -3.94 -6.67 11.41
N TYR A 387 -4.79 -6.32 12.38
CA TYR A 387 -5.78 -5.24 12.24
C TYR A 387 -5.14 -3.93 11.76
N LEU A 388 -5.73 -3.31 10.74
CA LEU A 388 -5.25 -2.09 10.10
C LEU A 388 -3.78 -2.16 9.66
N THR A 389 -3.38 -3.26 9.02
CA THR A 389 -2.05 -3.43 8.40
C THR A 389 -2.13 -3.86 6.94
N GLY A 390 -3.29 -3.68 6.29
CA GLY A 390 -3.45 -3.92 4.87
C GLY A 390 -3.49 -5.41 4.45
N HIS A 391 -3.71 -6.34 5.39
CA HIS A 391 -3.76 -7.78 5.10
C HIS A 391 -5.17 -8.29 4.81
N ARG A 392 -6.19 -7.61 5.34
CA ARG A 392 -7.54 -8.17 5.45
C ARG A 392 -8.13 -8.57 4.10
N LEU A 393 -8.05 -7.72 3.07
CA LEU A 393 -8.58 -8.04 1.74
C LEU A 393 -7.89 -9.27 1.13
N GLY A 394 -6.56 -9.34 1.22
CA GLY A 394 -5.80 -10.50 0.76
C GLY A 394 -6.20 -11.79 1.48
N ASP A 395 -6.41 -11.74 2.80
CA ASP A 395 -6.83 -12.87 3.61
C ASP A 395 -8.26 -13.35 3.24
N LEU A 396 -9.21 -12.43 3.02
CA LEU A 396 -10.56 -12.78 2.56
C LEU A 396 -10.53 -13.44 1.18
N ARG A 397 -9.74 -12.92 0.25
CA ARG A 397 -9.54 -13.53 -1.08
C ARG A 397 -8.90 -14.92 -0.97
N ARG A 398 -7.95 -15.13 -0.04
CA ARG A 398 -7.37 -16.47 0.20
C ARG A 398 -8.37 -17.46 0.81
N LEU A 399 -9.26 -17.01 1.68
CA LEU A 399 -10.35 -17.84 2.19
C LEU A 399 -11.23 -18.41 1.07
N ILE A 400 -11.45 -17.62 0.01
CA ILE A 400 -12.19 -18.11 -1.17
C ILE A 400 -11.32 -19.06 -1.99
N ARG A 401 -10.13 -18.62 -2.43
CA ARG A 401 -9.28 -19.37 -3.36
C ARG A 401 -8.71 -20.68 -2.78
N GLN A 402 -8.34 -20.65 -1.50
CA GLN A 402 -7.53 -21.72 -0.89
C GLN A 402 -8.29 -22.57 0.13
N TYR A 403 -9.41 -22.04 0.66
CA TYR A 403 -10.20 -22.73 1.69
C TYR A 403 -11.64 -23.02 1.24
N GLY A 404 -11.97 -22.75 -0.04
CA GLY A 404 -13.26 -23.10 -0.63
C GLY A 404 -14.46 -22.35 -0.03
N ARG A 405 -14.23 -21.18 0.61
CA ARG A 405 -15.31 -20.33 1.09
C ARG A 405 -15.95 -19.59 -0.09
N THR A 406 -17.22 -19.22 0.01
CA THR A 406 -17.85 -18.34 -0.98
C THR A 406 -17.66 -16.88 -0.57
N ALA A 407 -17.65 -15.97 -1.54
CA ALA A 407 -17.49 -14.53 -1.27
C ALA A 407 -18.50 -14.03 -0.22
N ASN A 408 -19.75 -14.46 -0.33
CA ASN A 408 -20.83 -14.06 0.56
C ASN A 408 -20.76 -14.65 1.97
N THR A 409 -19.82 -15.54 2.26
CA THR A 409 -19.58 -16.07 3.62
C THR A 409 -18.37 -15.41 4.29
N VAL A 410 -17.58 -14.61 3.56
CA VAL A 410 -16.36 -14.00 4.09
C VAL A 410 -16.33 -12.48 3.98
N PHE A 411 -16.98 -11.91 2.97
CA PHE A 411 -17.09 -10.45 2.80
C PHE A 411 -18.41 -9.92 3.37
N PRO A 412 -18.48 -8.64 3.77
CA PRO A 412 -19.74 -8.01 4.17
C PRO A 412 -20.82 -8.20 3.10
N THR A 413 -22.03 -8.56 3.55
CA THR A 413 -23.23 -8.74 2.72
C THR A 413 -24.45 -8.15 3.42
N GLY A 414 -25.61 -8.14 2.73
CA GLY A 414 -26.83 -7.57 3.27
C GLY A 414 -26.86 -6.05 3.17
N ASN A 415 -27.49 -5.40 4.15
CA ASN A 415 -27.66 -3.95 4.16
C ASN A 415 -26.35 -3.24 4.54
N LEU A 416 -26.13 -2.09 3.91
CA LEU A 416 -25.06 -1.16 4.32
C LEU A 416 -25.33 -0.63 5.72
N PRO A 417 -24.29 -0.27 6.51
CA PRO A 417 -24.47 0.29 7.84
C PRO A 417 -25.12 1.68 7.76
N SER A 418 -26.07 1.94 8.66
CA SER A 418 -26.67 3.28 8.80
C SER A 418 -25.58 4.35 9.07
N PRO A 419 -25.66 5.52 8.44
CA PRO A 419 -26.78 6.07 7.66
C PRO A 419 -26.73 5.79 6.16
N LEU A 420 -25.81 4.94 5.69
CA LEU A 420 -25.76 4.54 4.28
C LEU A 420 -27.00 3.73 3.91
N ALA A 421 -27.49 3.90 2.66
CA ALA A 421 -28.62 3.16 2.15
C ALA A 421 -28.17 2.21 1.05
N GLY A 422 -28.84 1.06 0.92
CA GLY A 422 -28.57 0.05 -0.09
C GLY A 422 -28.01 -1.25 0.47
N VAL A 423 -27.50 -2.08 -0.42
CA VAL A 423 -26.94 -3.40 -0.12
C VAL A 423 -25.53 -3.51 -0.67
N TYR A 424 -24.73 -4.39 -0.07
CA TYR A 424 -23.40 -4.70 -0.59
C TYR A 424 -23.50 -5.38 -1.96
N GLY A 425 -22.58 -5.01 -2.86
CA GLY A 425 -22.33 -5.69 -4.13
C GLY A 425 -21.48 -6.95 -3.98
N ASN A 426 -20.84 -7.37 -5.06
CA ASN A 426 -20.15 -8.65 -5.15
C ASN A 426 -18.65 -8.54 -5.42
N ASP A 427 -18.09 -7.33 -5.54
CA ASP A 427 -16.68 -7.17 -5.81
C ASP A 427 -15.82 -7.71 -4.67
N VAL A 428 -14.73 -8.38 -5.03
CA VAL A 428 -13.76 -9.00 -4.11
C VAL A 428 -12.33 -8.49 -4.36
N ASN A 429 -12.16 -7.57 -5.31
CA ASN A 429 -10.91 -6.91 -5.69
C ASN A 429 -11.21 -5.60 -6.41
N LEU A 430 -10.20 -4.75 -6.52
CA LEU A 430 -10.27 -3.48 -7.26
C LEU A 430 -10.23 -3.72 -8.77
N PRO A 431 -11.01 -2.99 -9.56
CA PRO A 431 -10.77 -2.88 -11.00
C PRO A 431 -9.46 -2.11 -11.26
N ILE A 432 -8.87 -2.36 -12.42
CA ILE A 432 -7.77 -1.53 -12.90
C ILE A 432 -8.37 -0.20 -13.40
N PRO A 433 -7.78 0.96 -13.04
CA PRO A 433 -8.33 2.26 -13.40
C PRO A 433 -8.47 2.48 -14.90
N PHE A 434 -9.47 3.30 -15.26
CA PHE A 434 -9.75 3.66 -16.65
C PHE A 434 -8.54 4.30 -17.36
N ASP A 435 -7.72 5.06 -16.64
CA ASP A 435 -6.50 5.69 -17.17
C ASP A 435 -5.52 4.68 -17.79
N GLU A 436 -5.54 3.41 -17.35
CA GLU A 436 -4.69 2.36 -17.94
C GLU A 436 -5.08 2.04 -19.41
N ARG A 437 -6.26 2.47 -19.88
CA ARG A 437 -6.65 2.36 -21.29
C ARG A 437 -5.78 3.22 -22.24
N ASN A 438 -4.96 4.13 -21.70
CA ASN A 438 -3.91 4.82 -22.44
C ASN A 438 -2.74 3.88 -22.83
N ASN A 439 -2.60 2.75 -22.16
CA ASN A 439 -1.71 1.67 -22.57
C ASN A 439 -2.37 0.89 -23.73
N PRO A 440 -1.78 0.89 -24.95
CA PRO A 440 -2.40 0.26 -26.12
C PRO A 440 -2.53 -1.26 -26.01
N LYS A 441 -1.87 -1.87 -25.02
CA LYS A 441 -1.91 -3.32 -24.76
C LYS A 441 -2.96 -3.72 -23.74
N PHE A 442 -3.61 -2.75 -23.07
CA PHE A 442 -4.56 -2.98 -22.00
C PHE A 442 -6.01 -2.91 -22.49
N ASN A 443 -6.82 -3.92 -22.17
CA ASN A 443 -8.24 -4.01 -22.53
C ASN A 443 -9.17 -4.26 -21.33
N GLY A 444 -8.72 -4.01 -20.11
CA GLY A 444 -9.48 -4.27 -18.88
C GLY A 444 -8.92 -5.44 -18.08
N CYS A 445 -9.59 -5.77 -16.98
CA CYS A 445 -9.24 -6.93 -16.15
C CYS A 445 -9.32 -8.23 -16.98
N LEU A 446 -8.32 -9.10 -16.84
CA LEU A 446 -8.36 -10.44 -17.40
C LEU A 446 -9.34 -11.34 -16.63
N ASP A 447 -9.40 -11.15 -15.31
CA ASP A 447 -10.24 -11.91 -14.40
C ASP A 447 -10.52 -11.09 -13.13
N ARG A 448 -11.81 -11.01 -12.73
CA ARG A 448 -12.29 -10.36 -11.50
C ARG A 448 -12.51 -11.35 -10.36
N ASN A 449 -12.19 -12.63 -10.55
CA ASN A 449 -12.27 -13.64 -9.48
C ASN A 449 -11.26 -13.34 -8.36
N PRO A 450 -11.51 -13.84 -7.14
CA PRO A 450 -10.68 -13.61 -5.99
C PRO A 450 -9.24 -14.11 -6.13
#